data_ed3c13b5eca4b69c8c0efaf03a8bf961
#
_entry.id   ed3c13b5eca4b69c8c0efaf03a8bf961
#
_cell.length_a   1.000
_cell.length_b   1.000
_cell.length_c   1.000
_cell.angle_alpha   90.00
_cell.angle_beta   90.00
_cell.angle_gamma   90.00
#
_symmetry.space_group_name_H-M   'P 1'
#
loop_
_entity.id
_entity.type
_entity.pdbx_description
1 polymer ?
#
loop_
_entity_poly.entity_id
_entity_poly.type
_entity_poly.pdbx_seq_one_letter_code
_entity_poly.pdbx_strand_id
1 'polypeptide(L)'
;MNKGAPTKDFDLVPGKWRINASLPGYKVVGCAIEDLRRRLFPLRQVEASEFVKLVPFDDTNGEPMEPPVVLRGLPKMYYYYGQTLYLWSVPLHAWRLKVDYAPHGPAGAPLTHQ
;
A
#
# COMPACT_ATOMS: atom_id res chain seq x y z
N MET A 1 -21.66 -7.21 8.92
CA MET A 1 -20.29 -7.51 9.30
C MET A 1 -19.56 -8.19 8.17
N ASN A 2 -18.34 -7.81 7.97
CA ASN A 2 -17.57 -8.32 6.85
C ASN A 2 -16.61 -9.39 7.32
N LYS A 3 -17.14 -10.56 7.63
CA LYS A 3 -16.34 -11.61 8.20
C LYS A 3 -15.28 -12.14 7.28
N GLY A 4 -15.50 -12.05 5.99
CA GLY A 4 -14.57 -12.63 5.05
C GLY A 4 -13.45 -11.71 4.61
N ALA A 5 -13.45 -10.46 5.09
CA ALA A 5 -12.43 -9.52 4.65
C ALA A 5 -11.10 -9.89 5.28
N PRO A 6 -10.12 -10.30 4.48
CA PRO A 6 -8.83 -10.69 5.04
C PRO A 6 -7.97 -9.48 5.37
N THR A 7 -7.08 -9.70 6.30
CA THR A 7 -6.01 -8.76 6.64
C THR A 7 -4.71 -9.54 6.58
N LYS A 8 -3.68 -8.95 5.99
CA LYS A 8 -2.36 -9.57 5.94
C LYS A 8 -1.34 -8.64 6.54
N ASP A 9 -0.34 -9.24 7.19
CA ASP A 9 0.77 -8.52 7.76
C ASP A 9 2.00 -8.76 6.90
N PHE A 10 2.77 -7.70 6.70
CA PHE A 10 4.03 -7.76 5.95
C PHE A 10 5.12 -7.17 6.83
N ASP A 11 6.24 -7.87 6.95
CA ASP A 11 7.38 -7.34 7.66
C ASP A 11 8.12 -6.38 6.75
N LEU A 12 8.24 -5.13 7.19
CA LEU A 12 8.91 -4.12 6.39
C LEU A 12 10.41 -4.28 6.51
N VAL A 13 11.10 -4.04 5.42
CA VAL A 13 12.55 -4.04 5.37
C VAL A 13 13.00 -2.60 5.24
N PRO A 14 13.86 -2.10 6.15
CA PRO A 14 14.32 -0.72 6.05
C PRO A 14 14.88 -0.42 4.66
N GLY A 15 14.48 0.70 4.10
CA GLY A 15 14.94 1.11 2.79
C GLY A 15 14.15 0.56 1.62
N LYS A 16 13.22 -0.35 1.87
CA LYS A 16 12.40 -0.93 0.80
C LYS A 16 10.99 -0.39 0.89
N TRP A 17 10.52 0.20 -0.20
CA TRP A 17 9.24 0.89 -0.23
C TRP A 17 8.21 0.24 -1.14
N ARG A 18 8.60 -0.82 -1.85
CA ARG A 18 7.67 -1.57 -2.70
C ARG A 18 7.31 -2.87 -2.02
N ILE A 19 6.02 -3.12 -1.87
CA ILE A 19 5.53 -4.35 -1.25
C ILE A 19 4.54 -5.01 -2.21
N ASN A 20 4.80 -6.27 -2.56
CA ASN A 20 3.85 -7.02 -3.35
C ASN A 20 2.72 -7.45 -2.43
N ALA A 21 1.57 -6.80 -2.60
CA ALA A 21 0.43 -7.03 -1.73
C ALA A 21 -0.69 -7.79 -2.46
N SER A 22 -0.36 -8.51 -3.52
CA SER A 22 -1.39 -9.18 -4.30
C SER A 22 -2.07 -10.27 -3.48
N LEU A 23 -3.38 -10.35 -3.64
CA LEU A 23 -4.21 -11.39 -3.04
C LEU A 23 -5.31 -11.69 -4.03
N PRO A 24 -5.33 -12.88 -4.65
CA PRO A 24 -6.28 -13.17 -5.72
C PRO A 24 -7.73 -12.95 -5.27
N GLY A 25 -8.47 -12.22 -6.08
CA GLY A 25 -9.87 -11.92 -5.80
C GLY A 25 -10.09 -10.75 -4.87
N TYR A 26 -9.03 -10.09 -4.43
CA TYR A 26 -9.14 -9.00 -3.45
C TYR A 26 -8.33 -7.79 -3.89
N LYS A 27 -8.71 -6.64 -3.37
CA LYS A 27 -7.97 -5.40 -3.60
C LYS A 27 -7.64 -4.78 -2.24
N VAL A 28 -6.59 -4.00 -2.20
CA VAL A 28 -6.19 -3.28 -1.00
C VAL A 28 -7.13 -2.12 -0.77
N VAL A 29 -7.65 -1.99 0.44
CA VAL A 29 -8.54 -0.88 0.80
C VAL A 29 -8.03 -0.08 1.98
N GLY A 30 -6.99 -0.52 2.65
CA GLY A 30 -6.42 0.23 3.76
C GLY A 30 -5.09 -0.34 4.20
N CYS A 31 -4.27 0.52 4.79
CA CYS A 31 -2.98 0.13 5.31
C CYS A 31 -2.69 0.89 6.59
N ALA A 32 -1.96 0.24 7.49
CA ALA A 32 -1.47 0.88 8.71
C ALA A 32 -0.12 0.30 9.07
N ILE A 33 0.72 1.12 9.69
CA ILE A 33 2.00 0.66 10.24
C ILE A 33 1.80 0.32 11.70
N GLU A 34 2.27 -0.85 12.10
CA GLU A 34 2.32 -1.22 13.51
C GLU A 34 3.77 -1.12 13.99
N ASP A 35 4.00 -0.33 15.04
CA ASP A 35 5.34 -0.17 15.57
C ASP A 35 5.63 -1.25 16.63
N LEU A 36 6.80 -1.16 17.23
CA LEU A 36 7.22 -2.16 18.21
C LEU A 36 6.39 -2.13 19.49
N ARG A 37 5.68 -1.04 19.73
CA ARG A 37 4.79 -0.91 20.89
C ARG A 37 3.35 -1.24 20.54
N ARG A 38 3.13 -1.83 19.35
CA ARG A 38 1.80 -2.22 18.89
C ARG A 38 0.88 -1.04 18.62
N ARG A 39 1.43 0.17 18.45
CA ARG A 39 0.63 1.32 18.05
C ARG A 39 0.43 1.29 16.55
N LEU A 40 -0.76 1.66 16.11
CA LEU A 40 -1.13 1.66 14.70
C LEU A 40 -1.12 3.08 14.16
N PHE A 41 -0.48 3.24 13.01
CA PHE A 41 -0.43 4.51 12.30
C PHE A 41 -1.05 4.31 10.92
N PRO A 42 -2.30 4.71 10.73
CA PRO A 42 -2.96 4.53 9.44
C PRO A 42 -2.26 5.34 8.35
N LEU A 43 -2.17 4.76 7.16
CA LEU A 43 -1.63 5.44 6.01
C LEU A 43 -2.76 6.00 5.18
N ARG A 44 -2.51 7.17 4.57
CA ARG A 44 -3.46 7.78 3.66
C ARG A 44 -3.22 7.24 2.26
N GLN A 45 -4.27 6.79 1.60
CA GLN A 45 -4.17 6.40 0.20
C GLN A 45 -4.11 7.63 -0.68
N VAL A 46 -3.19 7.63 -1.65
CA VAL A 46 -3.05 8.74 -2.58
C VAL A 46 -3.20 8.23 -4.00
N GLU A 47 -3.62 9.14 -4.88
CA GLU A 47 -3.73 8.87 -6.30
C GLU A 47 -2.43 9.16 -7.00
N ALA A 48 -2.31 8.67 -8.24
CA ALA A 48 -1.11 8.91 -9.02
C ALA A 48 -0.81 10.39 -9.17
N SER A 49 -1.83 11.21 -9.32
CA SER A 49 -1.65 12.66 -9.50
C SER A 49 -1.01 13.31 -8.28
N GLU A 50 -1.21 12.75 -7.11
CA GLU A 50 -0.55 13.27 -5.90
C GLU A 50 0.82 12.63 -5.73
N PHE A 51 0.93 11.34 -5.99
CA PHE A 51 2.18 10.62 -5.75
C PHE A 51 3.28 11.06 -6.70
N VAL A 52 2.93 11.44 -7.93
CA VAL A 52 3.91 11.91 -8.92
C VAL A 52 4.63 13.17 -8.46
N LYS A 53 4.04 13.92 -7.52
CA LYS A 53 4.67 15.11 -6.97
C LYS A 53 5.77 14.76 -5.97
N LEU A 54 5.81 13.51 -5.51
CA LEU A 54 6.78 13.05 -4.52
C LEU A 54 7.89 12.23 -5.16
N VAL A 55 7.54 11.40 -6.13
CA VAL A 55 8.50 10.50 -6.79
C VAL A 55 8.24 10.53 -8.29
N PRO A 56 9.30 10.36 -9.10
CA PRO A 56 9.11 10.29 -10.54
C PRO A 56 8.45 8.98 -10.94
N PHE A 57 7.76 9.01 -12.08
CA PHE A 57 7.16 7.82 -12.65
C PHE A 57 7.88 7.47 -13.93
N ASP A 58 8.00 6.18 -14.18
CA ASP A 58 8.62 5.68 -15.41
C ASP A 58 7.65 5.88 -16.57
N ASP A 59 8.14 6.53 -17.63
CA ASP A 59 7.28 6.82 -18.79
C ASP A 59 6.91 5.56 -19.58
N THR A 60 7.69 4.49 -19.45
CA THR A 60 7.42 3.29 -20.23
C THR A 60 6.36 2.40 -19.59
N ASN A 61 6.36 2.25 -18.28
CA ASN A 61 5.45 1.32 -17.62
C ASN A 61 4.51 2.00 -16.61
N GLY A 62 4.68 3.30 -16.38
CA GLY A 62 3.82 4.03 -15.48
C GLY A 62 4.03 3.75 -14.00
N GLU A 63 5.14 3.10 -13.65
CA GLU A 63 5.41 2.76 -12.25
C GLU A 63 6.25 3.83 -11.58
N PRO A 64 6.05 4.03 -10.27
CA PRO A 64 6.92 4.94 -9.52
C PRO A 64 8.36 4.46 -9.50
N MET A 65 9.28 5.40 -9.59
CA MET A 65 10.71 5.13 -9.51
C MET A 65 11.28 5.79 -8.28
N GLU A 66 12.36 5.21 -7.76
CA GLU A 66 13.03 5.78 -6.61
C GLU A 66 13.59 7.16 -6.97
N PRO A 67 13.27 8.21 -6.17
CA PRO A 67 13.79 9.54 -6.48
C PRO A 67 15.27 9.65 -6.13
N PRO A 68 15.97 10.66 -6.69
CA PRO A 68 17.37 10.87 -6.36
C PRO A 68 17.62 11.10 -4.88
N VAL A 69 16.68 11.73 -4.19
CA VAL A 69 16.78 11.95 -2.76
C VAL A 69 15.67 11.16 -2.12
N VAL A 70 16.03 10.17 -1.30
CA VAL A 70 15.08 9.27 -0.66
C VAL A 70 14.85 9.73 0.77
N LEU A 71 13.59 10.05 1.08
CA LEU A 71 13.20 10.39 2.44
C LEU A 71 12.84 9.11 3.18
N ARG A 72 13.47 8.90 4.32
CA ARG A 72 13.22 7.73 5.15
C ARG A 72 12.57 8.14 6.45
N GLY A 73 11.66 7.32 6.93
CA GLY A 73 10.97 7.58 8.18
C GLY A 73 9.81 6.65 8.35
N LEU A 74 8.82 7.11 9.10
CA LEU A 74 7.56 6.40 9.24
C LEU A 74 6.70 6.70 8.02
N PRO A 75 6.35 5.69 7.23
CA PRO A 75 5.47 5.93 6.08
C PRO A 75 4.15 6.54 6.53
N LYS A 76 3.63 7.49 5.74
CA LYS A 76 2.39 8.17 6.07
C LYS A 76 1.34 8.01 4.98
N MET A 77 1.74 7.57 3.80
CA MET A 77 0.83 7.40 2.68
C MET A 77 1.24 6.21 1.85
N TYR A 78 0.31 5.70 1.06
CA TYR A 78 0.60 4.63 0.14
C TYR A 78 -0.10 4.87 -1.19
N TYR A 79 0.55 4.41 -2.25
CA TYR A 79 0.01 4.38 -3.58
C TYR A 79 -0.09 2.92 -4.02
N TYR A 80 -1.26 2.51 -4.47
CA TYR A 80 -1.49 1.13 -4.87
C TYR A 80 -1.70 1.09 -6.38
N TYR A 81 -0.81 0.39 -7.07
CA TYR A 81 -0.86 0.29 -8.51
C TYR A 81 -0.55 -1.14 -8.92
N GLY A 82 -1.43 -1.71 -9.74
CA GLY A 82 -1.32 -3.11 -10.05
C GLY A 82 -1.53 -3.91 -8.78
N GLN A 83 -0.55 -4.62 -8.35
CA GLN A 83 -0.61 -5.40 -7.13
C GLN A 83 0.49 -4.99 -6.16
N THR A 84 1.06 -3.81 -6.39
CA THR A 84 2.18 -3.33 -5.62
C THR A 84 1.76 -2.13 -4.80
N LEU A 85 2.15 -2.14 -3.53
CA LEU A 85 2.03 -0.99 -2.65
C LEU A 85 3.35 -0.24 -2.65
N TYR A 86 3.25 1.08 -2.79
CA TYR A 86 4.41 1.96 -2.68
C TYR A 86 4.21 2.82 -1.45
N LEU A 87 5.17 2.78 -0.54
CA LEU A 87 5.08 3.51 0.72
C LEU A 87 5.90 4.79 0.64
N TRP A 88 5.39 5.86 1.23
CA TRP A 88 6.14 7.10 1.34
C TRP A 88 5.85 7.73 2.73
N SER A 89 6.86 8.09 3.46
CA SER A 89 8.28 7.92 3.11
C SER A 89 8.71 6.47 3.15
N VAL A 90 9.97 6.24 2.75
CA VAL A 90 10.56 4.90 2.74
C VAL A 90 10.76 4.44 4.18
N PRO A 91 10.41 3.21 4.52
CA PRO A 91 10.54 2.75 5.91
C PRO A 91 11.96 2.86 6.43
N LEU A 92 12.10 3.41 7.63
CA LEU A 92 13.38 3.55 8.29
C LEU A 92 13.67 2.34 9.19
N HIS A 93 12.64 1.67 9.67
CA HIS A 93 12.78 0.55 10.59
C HIS A 93 11.96 -0.64 10.10
N ALA A 94 12.22 -1.80 10.70
CA ALA A 94 11.51 -3.04 10.36
C ALA A 94 10.18 -3.10 11.09
N TRP A 95 9.31 -2.15 10.82
CA TRP A 95 7.95 -2.16 11.35
C TRP A 95 7.11 -3.21 10.63
N ARG A 96 5.87 -3.37 11.03
CA ARG A 96 4.94 -4.27 10.38
C ARG A 96 3.88 -3.47 9.64
N LEU A 97 3.63 -3.85 8.40
CA LEU A 97 2.57 -3.25 7.61
C LEU A 97 1.35 -4.15 7.67
N LYS A 98 0.23 -3.59 8.11
CA LYS A 98 -1.04 -4.30 8.11
C LYS A 98 -1.86 -3.82 6.94
N VAL A 99 -2.32 -4.76 6.11
CA VAL A 99 -3.04 -4.44 4.88
C VAL A 99 -4.44 -5.04 4.96
N ASP A 100 -5.43 -4.20 4.76
CA ASP A 100 -6.82 -4.63 4.72
C ASP A 100 -7.28 -4.80 3.29
N TYR A 101 -8.01 -5.86 3.03
CA TYR A 101 -8.48 -6.19 1.69
C TYR A 101 -10.00 -6.21 1.65
N ALA A 102 -10.53 -5.98 0.46
CA ALA A 102 -11.94 -6.18 0.18
C ALA A 102 -12.06 -6.98 -1.10
N PRO A 103 -13.11 -7.79 -1.25
CA PRO A 103 -13.30 -8.53 -2.49
C PRO A 103 -13.38 -7.57 -3.67
N HIS A 104 -12.84 -7.98 -4.80
CA HIS A 104 -13.11 -7.30 -6.04
C HIS A 104 -14.60 -7.38 -6.30
N GLY A 105 -15.05 -6.29 -6.70
CA GLY A 105 -16.44 -6.18 -6.89
C GLY A 105 -17.03 -7.23 -7.70
N PRO A 106 -17.85 -7.32 -8.24
CA PRO A 106 -18.86 -7.99 -8.53
C PRO A 106 -18.59 -9.24 -8.46
N ALA A 107 -17.99 -9.26 -8.42
CA ALA A 107 -18.04 -10.28 -8.38
C ALA A 107 -18.39 -10.52 -7.42
N GLY A 108 -18.25 -10.24 -7.62
CA GLY A 108 -18.68 -10.31 -6.89
C GLY A 108 -19.09 -9.73 -6.93
N ALA A 109 -19.10 -9.36 -7.90
CA ALA A 109 -19.67 -8.99 -7.87
C ALA A 109 -20.15 -8.58 -7.89
N PRO A 110 -20.53 -8.61 -8.08
CA PRO A 110 -21.17 -8.16 -8.14
C PRO A 110 -21.44 -7.22 -8.07
N LEU A 111 -21.36 -6.99 -8.26
CA LEU A 111 -21.68 -6.16 -8.13
C LEU A 111 -22.16 -5.63 -8.68
N THR A 112 -22.24 -5.88 -9.38
CA THR A 112 -22.82 -5.64 -9.72
C THR A 112 -23.45 -5.49 -9.97
N HIS A 113 -23.71 -5.62 -10.42
CA HIS A 113 -24.54 -5.71 -10.57
C HIS A 113 -25.22 -5.56 -10.50
N GLN A 114 -25.19 -5.48 -10.71
CA GLN A 114 -26.04 -5.52 -10.62
C GLN A 114 -26.52 -5.24 -10.54
#